data_ed3ee755a5ede288c3fb8151007d50a4
#
_entry.id   ed3ee755a5ede288c3fb8151007d50a4
#
_cell.length_a   1.000
_cell.length_b   1.000
_cell.length_c   1.000
_cell.angle_alpha   90.00
_cell.angle_beta   90.00
_cell.angle_gamma   90.00
#
_symmetry.space_group_name_H-M   'P 1'
#
loop_
_entity.id
_entity.type
_entity.pdbx_description
1 polymer ?
#
loop_
_entity_poly.entity_id
_entity_poly.type
_entity_poly.pdbx_seq_one_letter_code
_entity_poly.pdbx_strand_id
1 'polypeptide(L)'
;MMTTVGGRRRGMTITHRDHQHLEWIARWYSLTDEHLGRMDKGWAAWAVMMSNDRLPKGSPLNPMPDGSKGQKASTYLSNLRTRMSRLSKVEIPGFKEGLVTRLRSWEPGRVTTGWWLTRTGKEYMHAPYSIATEPSVLKAGHIWDSADIGFQIESLFGLTILSERETTSGQTFRDGLTQEVPTSLFKAKRTGQERDGLPRSKRPDLAILHTSSSGRASFTAIEVERVMSRPIRDYREKLLTYTEDPHVDAIWYLCDRAPIRNRVRQAYTDLLKAGEIADTSTTPTLVETVQHWGEPPPREQQDGYLRRTTSWVGLPGIGLDGSPLLNSKGEPSAVGKRMLGALRMEQTMQSASTPSNGRAH
;
A
#
# COMPACT_ATOMS: atom_id res chain seq x y z
N MET A 1 -0.21 8.66 26.24
CA MET A 1 -0.57 9.91 26.96
C MET A 1 -1.92 10.39 26.39
N MET A 2 -2.99 10.44 27.18
CA MET A 2 -4.30 10.93 26.70
C MET A 2 -4.32 12.44 26.76
N THR A 3 -4.39 13.11 25.64
CA THR A 3 -4.52 14.57 25.59
C THR A 3 -5.99 14.96 25.43
N THR A 4 -6.58 15.58 26.44
CA THR A 4 -7.94 16.12 26.38
C THR A 4 -7.88 17.52 25.80
N VAL A 5 -8.42 17.74 24.60
CA VAL A 5 -8.54 19.03 23.97
C VAL A 5 -9.89 19.62 24.35
N GLY A 6 -9.87 20.62 25.24
CA GLY A 6 -11.07 21.27 25.77
C GLY A 6 -11.50 22.49 24.96
N GLY A 7 -12.67 22.43 24.36
CA GLY A 7 -13.44 23.56 23.84
C GLY A 7 -14.92 23.39 24.21
N ARG A 8 -15.71 24.45 24.30
CA ARG A 8 -17.10 24.51 24.83
C ARG A 8 -18.16 23.57 24.24
N ARG A 9 -17.85 22.73 23.29
CA ARG A 9 -18.58 21.49 22.90
C ARG A 9 -17.81 20.35 23.52
N ARG A 10 -18.44 19.48 24.31
CA ARG A 10 -17.90 18.28 25.02
C ARG A 10 -16.65 17.77 24.30
N GLY A 11 -15.48 18.04 24.91
CA GLY A 11 -14.18 17.80 24.28
C GLY A 11 -14.07 16.36 23.76
N MET A 12 -13.75 16.23 22.48
CA MET A 12 -13.49 14.93 21.89
C MET A 12 -12.17 14.42 22.43
N THR A 13 -12.16 13.27 23.09
CA THR A 13 -10.92 12.59 23.44
C THR A 13 -10.38 11.86 22.21
N ILE A 14 -9.14 12.18 21.82
CA ILE A 14 -8.41 11.46 20.78
C ILE A 14 -7.84 10.19 21.40
N THR A 15 -8.22 9.03 20.87
CA THR A 15 -7.85 7.72 21.40
C THR A 15 -6.58 7.20 20.74
N HIS A 16 -5.96 6.16 21.30
CA HIS A 16 -4.83 5.46 20.68
C HIS A 16 -5.16 4.98 19.27
N ARG A 17 -6.36 4.43 19.06
CA ARG A 17 -6.83 4.02 17.74
C ARG A 17 -6.93 5.18 16.74
N ASP A 18 -7.32 6.38 17.17
CA ASP A 18 -7.30 7.56 16.29
C ASP A 18 -5.88 7.91 15.87
N HIS A 19 -4.92 7.83 16.79
CA HIS A 19 -3.51 8.02 16.47
C HIS A 19 -3.00 7.01 15.44
N GLN A 20 -3.36 5.73 15.56
CA GLN A 20 -3.04 4.71 14.57
C GLN A 20 -3.63 5.02 13.19
N HIS A 21 -4.91 5.42 13.13
CA HIS A 21 -5.53 5.82 11.87
C HIS A 21 -4.83 7.04 11.23
N LEU A 22 -4.51 8.04 12.03
CA LEU A 22 -3.79 9.23 11.57
C LEU A 22 -2.38 8.88 11.06
N GLU A 23 -1.68 7.97 11.74
CA GLU A 23 -0.37 7.49 11.33
C GLU A 23 -0.44 6.75 9.99
N TRP A 24 -1.40 5.84 9.82
CA TRP A 24 -1.59 5.13 8.54
C TRP A 24 -1.90 6.11 7.41
N ILE A 25 -2.78 7.10 7.63
CA ILE A 25 -3.06 8.15 6.65
C ILE A 25 -1.80 8.96 6.34
N ALA A 26 -0.99 9.26 7.34
CA ALA A 26 0.28 9.98 7.14
C ALA A 26 1.23 9.21 6.23
N ARG A 27 1.41 7.91 6.47
CA ARG A 27 2.29 7.04 5.69
C ARG A 27 1.81 6.83 4.25
N TRP A 28 0.52 6.62 4.05
CA TRP A 28 -0.07 6.24 2.77
C TRP A 28 -0.64 7.42 1.99
N TYR A 29 -0.44 8.65 2.44
CA TYR A 29 -0.96 9.88 1.85
C TYR A 29 -2.48 10.04 1.96
N SER A 30 -3.26 9.03 1.56
CA SER A 30 -4.72 9.00 1.63
C SER A 30 -5.19 7.56 1.78
N LEU A 31 -6.17 7.34 2.65
CA LEU A 31 -6.79 6.03 2.86
C LEU A 31 -8.31 6.15 2.87
N THR A 32 -9.00 5.14 2.35
CA THR A 32 -10.46 5.05 2.44
C THR A 32 -10.90 4.50 3.78
N ASP A 33 -12.18 4.64 4.11
CA ASP A 33 -12.79 3.98 5.28
C ASP A 33 -12.51 2.46 5.27
N GLU A 34 -12.56 1.83 4.09
CA GLU A 34 -12.32 0.40 3.94
C GLU A 34 -10.86 0.01 4.20
N HIS A 35 -9.89 0.83 3.78
CA HIS A 35 -8.48 0.62 4.13
C HIS A 35 -8.29 0.66 5.64
N LEU A 36 -8.80 1.70 6.28
CA LEU A 36 -8.71 1.84 7.74
C LEU A 36 -9.40 0.67 8.46
N GLY A 37 -10.54 0.21 7.92
CA GLY A 37 -11.27 -0.94 8.44
C GLY A 37 -10.47 -2.25 8.34
N ARG A 38 -9.81 -2.50 7.20
CA ARG A 38 -8.96 -3.69 7.00
C ARG A 38 -7.71 -3.65 7.87
N MET A 39 -7.05 -2.50 7.95
CA MET A 39 -5.87 -2.31 8.81
C MET A 39 -6.19 -2.56 10.27
N ASP A 40 -7.38 -2.15 10.70
CA ASP A 40 -7.81 -2.23 12.08
C ASP A 40 -8.32 -3.64 12.48
N LYS A 41 -8.91 -4.38 11.55
CA LYS A 41 -9.51 -5.70 11.79
C LYS A 41 -8.67 -6.87 11.25
N GLY A 42 -7.78 -6.60 10.32
CA GLY A 42 -7.06 -7.62 9.56
C GLY A 42 -7.89 -8.22 8.42
N TRP A 43 -7.19 -8.82 7.45
CA TRP A 43 -7.80 -9.30 6.21
C TRP A 43 -8.83 -10.42 6.42
N ALA A 44 -8.51 -11.42 7.24
CA ALA A 44 -9.41 -12.54 7.49
C ALA A 44 -10.71 -12.12 8.18
N ALA A 45 -10.61 -11.27 9.21
CA ALA A 45 -11.76 -10.73 9.90
C ALA A 45 -12.61 -9.84 8.99
N TRP A 46 -11.96 -9.02 8.15
CA TRP A 46 -12.65 -8.18 7.18
C TRP A 46 -13.44 -9.00 6.16
N ALA A 47 -12.89 -10.10 5.65
CA ALA A 47 -13.58 -11.00 4.73
C ALA A 47 -14.86 -11.58 5.35
N VAL A 48 -14.79 -12.01 6.62
CA VAL A 48 -15.97 -12.49 7.36
C VAL A 48 -17.02 -11.37 7.52
N MET A 49 -16.59 -10.17 7.87
CA MET A 49 -17.49 -9.02 8.03
C MET A 49 -18.19 -8.66 6.72
N MET A 50 -17.49 -8.70 5.60
CA MET A 50 -18.06 -8.47 4.26
C MET A 50 -19.04 -9.59 3.85
N SER A 51 -18.74 -10.84 4.19
CA SER A 51 -19.69 -11.95 3.95
C SER A 51 -20.96 -11.78 4.78
N ASN A 52 -20.83 -11.32 6.03
CA ASN A 52 -21.97 -11.04 6.90
C ASN A 52 -22.90 -9.94 6.38
N ASP A 53 -22.35 -8.97 5.61
CA ASP A 53 -23.20 -7.94 4.96
C ASP A 53 -24.14 -8.53 3.90
N ARG A 54 -23.79 -9.67 3.30
CA ARG A 54 -24.57 -10.35 2.26
C ARG A 54 -25.67 -11.26 2.83
N LEU A 55 -25.63 -11.54 4.14
CA LEU A 55 -26.63 -12.38 4.77
C LEU A 55 -28.01 -11.70 4.79
N PRO A 56 -29.10 -12.44 4.57
CA PRO A 56 -30.47 -11.94 4.70
C PRO A 56 -30.68 -11.28 6.06
N LYS A 57 -31.58 -10.29 6.10
CA LYS A 57 -31.94 -9.61 7.37
C LYS A 57 -32.48 -10.63 8.38
N GLY A 58 -31.92 -10.62 9.57
CA GLY A 58 -32.30 -11.56 10.66
C GLY A 58 -31.54 -12.88 10.68
N SER A 59 -30.70 -13.16 9.67
CA SER A 59 -29.82 -14.34 9.70
C SER A 59 -28.77 -14.20 10.80
N PRO A 60 -28.36 -15.33 11.43
CA PRO A 60 -27.22 -15.34 12.35
C PRO A 60 -25.95 -14.94 11.57
N LEU A 61 -25.13 -14.08 12.20
CA LEU A 61 -23.87 -13.67 11.60
C LEU A 61 -22.80 -14.75 11.81
N ASN A 62 -21.96 -14.97 10.80
CA ASN A 62 -20.76 -15.81 10.93
C ASN A 62 -19.86 -15.24 12.03
N PRO A 63 -19.32 -16.07 12.92
CA PRO A 63 -18.40 -15.63 13.96
C PRO A 63 -17.11 -15.06 13.35
N MET A 64 -16.45 -14.18 14.08
CA MET A 64 -15.14 -13.66 13.67
C MET A 64 -14.06 -14.76 13.81
N PRO A 65 -12.89 -14.63 13.12
CA PRO A 65 -11.82 -15.64 13.21
C PRO A 65 -11.29 -15.90 14.61
N ASP A 66 -11.39 -14.93 15.49
CA ASP A 66 -11.02 -15.03 16.91
C ASP A 66 -12.12 -15.67 17.79
N GLY A 67 -13.20 -16.16 17.18
CA GLY A 67 -14.36 -16.74 17.87
C GLY A 67 -15.32 -15.72 18.49
N SER A 68 -15.05 -14.43 18.37
CA SER A 68 -15.93 -13.40 18.89
C SER A 68 -17.23 -13.27 18.05
N LYS A 69 -18.19 -12.53 18.60
CA LYS A 69 -19.52 -12.31 17.95
C LYS A 69 -19.35 -11.71 16.56
N GLY A 70 -20.05 -12.28 15.58
CA GLY A 70 -20.07 -11.80 14.22
C GLY A 70 -20.48 -10.32 14.08
N GLN A 71 -19.86 -9.61 13.17
CA GLN A 71 -20.08 -8.19 12.88
C GLN A 71 -20.23 -7.98 11.38
N LYS A 72 -20.97 -6.95 10.98
CA LYS A 72 -21.09 -6.48 9.59
C LYS A 72 -20.09 -5.39 9.29
N ALA A 73 -19.47 -5.44 8.10
CA ALA A 73 -18.53 -4.40 7.65
C ALA A 73 -19.24 -3.05 7.50
N SER A 74 -20.46 -3.02 6.97
CA SER A 74 -21.26 -1.79 6.82
C SER A 74 -21.51 -1.05 8.13
N THR A 75 -21.81 -1.79 9.21
CA THR A 75 -22.01 -1.22 10.56
C THR A 75 -20.68 -0.63 11.07
N TYR A 76 -19.59 -1.37 10.90
CA TYR A 76 -18.27 -0.90 11.31
C TYR A 76 -17.86 0.37 10.56
N LEU A 77 -18.01 0.39 9.24
CA LEU A 77 -17.70 1.54 8.37
C LEU A 77 -18.52 2.77 8.74
N SER A 78 -19.80 2.61 9.08
CA SER A 78 -20.65 3.72 9.54
C SER A 78 -20.08 4.38 10.80
N ASN A 79 -19.67 3.57 11.78
CA ASN A 79 -19.05 4.06 13.01
C ASN A 79 -17.70 4.73 12.73
N LEU A 80 -16.89 4.14 11.88
CA LEU A 80 -15.58 4.68 11.48
C LEU A 80 -15.74 6.04 10.77
N ARG A 81 -16.66 6.16 9.80
CA ARG A 81 -16.96 7.43 9.12
C ARG A 81 -17.39 8.51 10.10
N THR A 82 -18.25 8.15 11.05
CA THR A 82 -18.66 9.07 12.10
C THR A 82 -17.47 9.55 12.91
N ARG A 83 -16.55 8.64 13.26
CA ARG A 83 -15.34 8.98 13.99
C ARG A 83 -14.42 9.88 13.19
N MET A 84 -14.13 9.53 11.95
CA MET A 84 -13.28 10.33 11.05
C MET A 84 -13.89 11.71 10.77
N SER A 85 -15.22 11.78 10.61
CA SER A 85 -15.94 13.06 10.49
C SER A 85 -15.85 13.93 11.75
N ARG A 86 -15.70 13.35 12.94
CA ARG A 86 -15.42 14.10 14.17
C ARG A 86 -13.99 14.60 14.19
N LEU A 87 -13.01 13.77 13.79
CA LEU A 87 -11.60 14.17 13.66
C LEU A 87 -11.40 15.31 12.65
N SER A 88 -12.22 15.37 11.60
CA SER A 88 -12.18 16.47 10.63
C SER A 88 -12.74 17.79 11.14
N LYS A 89 -13.37 17.78 12.30
CA LYS A 89 -13.99 18.97 12.93
C LYS A 89 -13.44 19.25 14.32
N VAL A 90 -12.47 18.49 14.78
CA VAL A 90 -11.87 18.70 16.10
C VAL A 90 -11.11 20.02 16.10
N GLU A 91 -11.37 20.84 17.12
CA GLU A 91 -10.68 22.11 17.29
C GLU A 91 -9.39 21.86 18.10
N ILE A 92 -8.27 22.16 17.49
CA ILE A 92 -6.96 22.13 18.14
C ILE A 92 -6.54 23.59 18.41
N PRO A 93 -6.17 23.95 19.64
CA PRO A 93 -5.74 25.31 19.94
C PRO A 93 -4.62 25.78 19.01
N GLY A 94 -4.78 26.96 18.41
CA GLY A 94 -3.83 27.52 17.46
C GLY A 94 -4.03 27.12 15.98
N PHE A 95 -5.00 26.24 15.68
CA PHE A 95 -5.28 25.78 14.32
C PHE A 95 -6.73 26.06 13.91
N LYS A 96 -6.94 26.29 12.60
CA LYS A 96 -8.27 26.61 12.03
C LYS A 96 -9.01 25.42 11.46
N GLU A 97 -8.36 24.30 11.29
CA GLU A 97 -8.90 23.10 10.64
C GLU A 97 -8.73 21.86 11.54
N GLY A 98 -9.53 20.83 11.32
CA GLY A 98 -9.41 19.57 12.05
C GLY A 98 -8.20 18.76 11.60
N LEU A 99 -8.04 17.54 12.16
CA LEU A 99 -6.86 16.71 11.93
C LEU A 99 -6.83 16.06 10.54
N VAL A 100 -8.00 15.77 10.00
CA VAL A 100 -8.15 15.12 8.67
C VAL A 100 -9.14 15.90 7.82
N THR A 101 -9.01 15.77 6.52
CA THR A 101 -10.02 16.20 5.56
C THR A 101 -10.35 15.03 4.63
N ARG A 102 -11.49 15.09 3.93
CA ARG A 102 -11.92 13.99 3.08
C ARG A 102 -11.90 14.39 1.60
N LEU A 103 -11.58 13.42 0.75
CA LEU A 103 -11.84 13.50 -0.67
C LEU A 103 -13.33 13.73 -0.92
N ARG A 104 -13.67 14.73 -1.71
CA ARG A 104 -15.01 14.88 -2.21
C ARG A 104 -15.24 13.82 -3.27
N SER A 105 -16.36 13.13 -3.19
CA SER A 105 -16.74 12.12 -4.19
C SER A 105 -16.72 12.70 -5.59
N TRP A 106 -16.07 12.02 -6.52
CA TRP A 106 -15.98 12.41 -7.93
C TRP A 106 -17.02 11.72 -8.80
N GLU A 107 -17.75 10.74 -8.26
CA GLU A 107 -18.64 9.90 -9.05
C GLU A 107 -20.09 10.04 -8.62
N PRO A 108 -21.02 10.30 -9.55
CA PRO A 108 -22.44 10.20 -9.29
C PRO A 108 -22.80 8.77 -8.85
N GLY A 109 -23.30 8.63 -7.63
CA GLY A 109 -23.87 7.38 -7.12
C GLY A 109 -22.98 6.49 -6.27
N ARG A 110 -21.68 6.79 -6.09
CA ARG A 110 -20.78 6.03 -5.19
C ARG A 110 -19.81 6.89 -4.44
N VAL A 111 -19.89 6.82 -3.12
CA VAL A 111 -19.08 7.61 -2.19
C VAL A 111 -18.01 6.70 -1.60
N THR A 112 -16.91 6.54 -2.31
CA THR A 112 -15.68 6.10 -1.65
C THR A 112 -15.10 7.32 -0.94
N THR A 113 -15.15 7.33 0.38
CA THR A 113 -14.60 8.43 1.17
C THR A 113 -13.13 8.14 1.43
N GLY A 114 -12.24 8.92 0.85
CA GLY A 114 -10.82 8.93 1.17
C GLY A 114 -10.52 10.03 2.19
N TRP A 115 -9.55 9.79 3.08
CA TRP A 115 -9.11 10.71 4.11
C TRP A 115 -7.62 10.99 3.94
N TRP A 116 -7.19 12.24 4.16
CA TRP A 116 -5.78 12.61 4.28
C TRP A 116 -5.59 13.61 5.41
N LEU A 117 -4.35 13.74 5.90
CA LEU A 117 -4.03 14.69 6.95
C LEU A 117 -4.11 16.12 6.44
N THR A 118 -4.73 16.99 7.23
CA THR A 118 -4.60 18.43 7.09
C THR A 118 -3.21 18.88 7.58
N ARG A 119 -2.92 20.16 7.43
CA ARG A 119 -1.74 20.77 8.06
C ARG A 119 -1.75 20.56 9.58
N THR A 120 -2.91 20.81 10.20
CA THR A 120 -3.12 20.59 11.65
C THR A 120 -2.84 19.13 12.03
N GLY A 121 -3.37 18.17 11.27
CA GLY A 121 -3.14 16.75 11.53
C GLY A 121 -1.67 16.35 11.42
N LYS A 122 -0.97 16.87 10.41
CA LYS A 122 0.47 16.64 10.26
C LYS A 122 1.25 17.18 11.45
N GLU A 123 0.99 18.43 11.84
CA GLU A 123 1.69 19.09 12.96
C GLU A 123 1.35 18.42 14.29
N TYR A 124 0.09 18.05 14.52
CA TYR A 124 -0.36 17.33 15.70
C TYR A 124 0.33 15.96 15.86
N MET A 125 0.49 15.23 14.75
CA MET A 125 1.15 13.91 14.73
C MET A 125 2.68 14.00 14.68
N HIS A 126 3.25 15.20 14.47
CA HIS A 126 4.67 15.38 14.16
C HIS A 126 5.12 14.54 12.95
N ALA A 127 4.21 14.31 12.00
CA ALA A 127 4.51 13.46 10.84
C ALA A 127 5.57 14.10 9.94
N PRO A 128 6.64 13.37 9.57
CA PRO A 128 7.80 13.94 8.88
C PRO A 128 7.55 14.23 7.39
N TYR A 129 6.38 13.92 6.88
CA TYR A 129 6.06 14.02 5.46
C TYR A 129 5.62 15.43 5.06
N SER A 130 5.73 15.74 3.76
CA SER A 130 5.16 16.98 3.20
C SER A 130 3.65 17.04 3.45
N ILE A 131 3.09 18.25 3.47
CA ILE A 131 1.63 18.44 3.59
C ILE A 131 0.96 17.78 2.38
N ALA A 132 -0.03 16.93 2.64
CA ALA A 132 -0.82 16.32 1.60
C ALA A 132 -1.79 17.36 0.99
N THR A 133 -1.94 17.31 -0.32
CA THR A 133 -2.98 18.03 -1.06
C THR A 133 -4.01 17.03 -1.57
N GLU A 134 -5.18 17.49 -1.97
CA GLU A 134 -6.20 16.60 -2.53
C GLU A 134 -5.64 15.86 -3.75
N PRO A 135 -5.56 14.52 -3.73
CA PRO A 135 -5.04 13.78 -4.88
C PRO A 135 -6.07 13.79 -6.02
N SER A 136 -5.59 13.81 -7.26
CA SER A 136 -6.48 13.54 -8.40
C SER A 136 -7.05 12.12 -8.30
N VAL A 137 -8.19 11.87 -8.98
CA VAL A 137 -8.86 10.54 -8.97
C VAL A 137 -7.90 9.41 -9.36
N LEU A 138 -7.11 9.62 -10.42
CA LEU A 138 -6.14 8.63 -10.89
C LEU A 138 -5.05 8.37 -9.83
N LYS A 139 -4.52 9.44 -9.23
CA LYS A 139 -3.52 9.33 -8.18
C LYS A 139 -4.08 8.69 -6.92
N ALA A 140 -5.30 9.02 -6.51
CA ALA A 140 -5.95 8.41 -5.37
C ALA A 140 -6.09 6.89 -5.53
N GLY A 141 -6.57 6.44 -6.70
CA GLY A 141 -6.67 5.02 -6.97
C GLY A 141 -5.33 4.28 -6.92
N HIS A 142 -4.27 4.88 -7.45
CA HIS A 142 -2.92 4.32 -7.37
C HIS A 142 -2.41 4.22 -5.92
N ILE A 143 -2.60 5.28 -5.14
CA ILE A 143 -2.26 5.30 -3.71
C ILE A 143 -2.99 4.17 -2.97
N TRP A 144 -4.28 3.99 -3.23
CA TRP A 144 -5.09 2.99 -2.56
C TRP A 144 -4.69 1.56 -2.92
N ASP A 145 -4.33 1.30 -4.18
CA ASP A 145 -3.83 -0.02 -4.59
C ASP A 145 -2.48 -0.33 -3.95
N SER A 146 -1.59 0.66 -3.92
CA SER A 146 -0.30 0.53 -3.26
C SER A 146 -0.48 0.27 -1.76
N ALA A 147 -1.43 0.95 -1.10
CA ALA A 147 -1.74 0.72 0.31
C ALA A 147 -2.30 -0.69 0.56
N ASP A 148 -3.20 -1.19 -0.31
CA ASP A 148 -3.74 -2.55 -0.21
C ASP A 148 -2.64 -3.61 -0.29
N ILE A 149 -1.73 -3.48 -1.25
CA ILE A 149 -0.60 -4.38 -1.44
C ILE A 149 0.37 -4.29 -0.25
N GLY A 150 0.75 -3.08 0.12
CA GLY A 150 1.68 -2.86 1.23
C GLY A 150 1.15 -3.41 2.53
N PHE A 151 -0.13 -3.15 2.84
CA PHE A 151 -0.75 -3.67 4.04
C PHE A 151 -0.84 -5.21 4.06
N GLN A 152 -1.11 -5.86 2.92
CA GLN A 152 -1.07 -7.33 2.86
C GLN A 152 0.33 -7.87 3.14
N ILE A 153 1.35 -7.27 2.56
CA ILE A 153 2.74 -7.69 2.79
C ILE A 153 3.10 -7.54 4.28
N GLU A 154 2.76 -6.41 4.89
CA GLU A 154 3.03 -6.18 6.32
C GLU A 154 2.25 -7.15 7.21
N SER A 155 0.93 -7.28 7.01
CA SER A 155 0.07 -8.00 7.93
C SER A 155 0.09 -9.52 7.79
N LEU A 156 0.28 -10.05 6.56
CA LEU A 156 0.26 -11.51 6.33
C LEU A 156 1.66 -12.13 6.36
N PHE A 157 2.69 -11.35 6.05
CA PHE A 157 4.05 -11.88 5.93
C PHE A 157 5.05 -11.25 6.90
N GLY A 158 4.62 -10.25 7.69
CA GLY A 158 5.45 -9.60 8.69
C GLY A 158 6.64 -8.81 8.11
N LEU A 159 6.60 -8.49 6.81
CA LEU A 159 7.65 -7.74 6.13
C LEU A 159 7.46 -6.24 6.34
N THR A 160 8.55 -5.54 6.63
CA THR A 160 8.53 -4.08 6.70
C THR A 160 8.57 -3.49 5.30
N ILE A 161 7.51 -2.75 4.93
CA ILE A 161 7.40 -2.10 3.63
C ILE A 161 7.40 -0.58 3.78
N LEU A 162 8.05 0.09 2.85
CA LEU A 162 8.05 1.54 2.75
C LEU A 162 7.09 1.98 1.66
N SER A 163 6.26 2.98 1.95
CA SER A 163 5.41 3.66 0.98
C SER A 163 6.21 4.64 0.11
N GLU A 164 5.64 5.12 -0.99
CA GLU A 164 6.23 6.20 -1.81
C GLU A 164 6.58 7.44 -0.98
N ARG A 165 5.78 7.74 0.05
CA ARG A 165 6.06 8.88 0.94
C ARG A 165 7.28 8.67 1.80
N GLU A 166 7.45 7.47 2.35
CA GLU A 166 8.59 7.11 3.18
C GLU A 166 9.87 7.11 2.36
N THR A 167 9.86 6.52 1.15
CA THR A 167 11.01 6.55 0.23
C THR A 167 11.34 7.97 -0.26
N THR A 168 10.33 8.82 -0.40
CA THR A 168 10.49 10.21 -0.86
C THR A 168 11.05 11.13 0.23
N SER A 169 10.53 11.01 1.46
CA SER A 169 10.96 11.84 2.59
C SER A 169 12.29 11.40 3.17
N GLY A 170 12.64 10.12 3.01
CA GLY A 170 13.78 9.51 3.69
C GLY A 170 13.51 9.23 5.17
N GLN A 171 12.25 9.15 5.54
CA GLN A 171 11.84 8.91 6.92
C GLN A 171 10.62 8.01 6.94
N THR A 172 10.60 7.06 7.89
CA THR A 172 9.40 6.31 8.24
C THR A 172 8.81 6.86 9.54
N PHE A 173 7.52 6.69 9.70
CA PHE A 173 6.78 7.14 10.88
C PHE A 173 5.86 6.02 11.35
N ARG A 174 6.26 5.36 12.45
CA ARG A 174 5.58 4.20 13.00
C ARG A 174 5.53 4.28 14.52
N ASP A 175 4.40 3.94 15.11
CA ASP A 175 4.18 4.00 16.57
C ASP A 175 4.53 5.37 17.18
N GLY A 176 4.27 6.45 16.40
CA GLY A 176 4.61 7.82 16.79
C GLY A 176 6.10 8.15 16.73
N LEU A 177 6.93 7.26 16.22
CA LEU A 177 8.39 7.44 16.11
C LEU A 177 8.80 7.69 14.68
N THR A 178 9.68 8.66 14.49
CA THR A 178 10.33 8.95 13.21
C THR A 178 11.69 8.26 13.17
N GLN A 179 11.95 7.50 12.09
CA GLN A 179 13.23 6.84 11.85
C GLN A 179 13.74 7.23 10.46
N GLU A 180 15.05 7.36 10.31
CA GLU A 180 15.65 7.67 9.02
C GLU A 180 15.66 6.44 8.10
N VAL A 181 15.38 6.69 6.83
CA VAL A 181 15.52 5.72 5.74
C VAL A 181 16.63 6.22 4.81
N PRO A 182 17.56 5.36 4.37
CA PRO A 182 18.64 5.78 3.48
C PRO A 182 18.11 6.34 2.15
N THR A 183 17.93 7.66 2.06
CA THR A 183 17.38 8.33 0.85
C THR A 183 18.26 8.20 -0.37
N SER A 184 19.57 7.99 -0.17
CA SER A 184 20.51 7.77 -1.26
C SER A 184 20.16 6.55 -2.12
N LEU A 185 19.45 5.56 -1.54
CA LEU A 185 18.96 4.39 -2.26
C LEU A 185 17.94 4.74 -3.34
N PHE A 186 17.13 5.78 -3.11
CA PHE A 186 15.98 6.12 -3.95
C PHE A 186 16.21 7.37 -4.82
N LYS A 187 17.36 8.02 -4.70
CA LYS A 187 17.73 9.17 -5.52
C LYS A 187 18.51 8.71 -6.75
N ALA A 188 18.04 9.08 -7.95
CA ALA A 188 18.84 8.92 -9.15
C ALA A 188 20.15 9.72 -9.01
N LYS A 189 21.30 9.11 -9.27
CA LYS A 189 22.54 9.87 -9.47
C LYS A 189 22.33 10.76 -10.69
N ARG A 190 22.53 12.08 -10.55
CA ARG A 190 22.65 12.98 -11.67
C ARG A 190 23.91 12.58 -12.44
N THR A 191 23.77 11.87 -13.55
CA THR A 191 24.83 11.73 -14.52
C THR A 191 24.74 12.95 -15.44
N GLY A 192 25.86 13.64 -15.69
CA GLY A 192 25.92 14.92 -16.44
C GLY A 192 25.52 14.87 -17.92
N GLN A 193 24.74 13.87 -18.33
CA GLN A 193 24.22 13.67 -19.68
C GLN A 193 22.68 13.74 -19.79
N GLU A 194 21.99 14.26 -18.75
CA GLU A 194 20.54 14.47 -18.84
C GLU A 194 20.20 15.60 -19.83
N ARG A 195 19.97 15.24 -21.09
CA ARG A 195 19.57 16.17 -22.17
C ARG A 195 18.14 16.71 -22.01
N ASP A 196 17.29 16.10 -21.17
CA ASP A 196 15.86 16.42 -21.07
C ASP A 196 15.40 16.89 -19.66
N GLY A 197 16.33 17.25 -18.78
CA GLY A 197 16.05 18.05 -17.58
C GLY A 197 15.21 17.41 -16.47
N LEU A 198 14.74 16.16 -16.59
CA LEU A 198 13.99 15.48 -15.55
C LEU A 198 14.84 14.37 -14.92
N PRO A 199 15.09 14.42 -13.59
CA PRO A 199 15.79 13.34 -12.91
C PRO A 199 14.96 12.07 -13.01
N ARG A 200 15.48 11.00 -13.61
CA ARG A 200 14.84 9.68 -13.60
C ARG A 200 14.67 9.26 -12.15
N SER A 201 13.44 9.19 -11.70
CA SER A 201 13.12 8.82 -10.32
C SER A 201 13.31 7.31 -10.17
N LYS A 202 14.23 6.91 -9.30
CA LYS A 202 14.37 5.53 -8.80
C LYS A 202 13.40 5.22 -7.67
N ARG A 203 12.31 5.96 -7.56
CA ARG A 203 11.35 5.80 -6.47
C ARG A 203 10.31 4.78 -6.87
N PRO A 204 10.30 3.61 -6.22
CA PRO A 204 9.23 2.65 -6.37
C PRO A 204 7.96 3.13 -5.65
N ASP A 205 6.83 2.58 -6.04
CA ASP A 205 5.56 2.81 -5.34
C ASP A 205 5.61 2.25 -3.92
N LEU A 206 6.32 1.12 -3.76
CA LEU A 206 6.60 0.47 -2.48
C LEU A 206 8.03 -0.08 -2.50
N ALA A 207 8.66 -0.16 -1.33
CA ALA A 207 9.96 -0.81 -1.20
C ALA A 207 10.02 -1.72 0.02
N ILE A 208 10.61 -2.89 -0.13
CA ILE A 208 11.01 -3.74 1.00
C ILE A 208 12.49 -3.47 1.25
N LEU A 209 12.81 -2.92 2.41
CA LEU A 209 14.17 -2.55 2.75
C LEU A 209 14.92 -3.74 3.36
N HIS A 210 16.14 -3.95 2.91
CA HIS A 210 17.07 -4.95 3.43
C HIS A 210 18.33 -4.29 3.95
N THR A 211 18.94 -4.92 4.94
CA THR A 211 20.29 -4.53 5.41
C THR A 211 21.13 -5.80 5.50
N SER A 212 22.15 -5.92 4.69
CA SER A 212 23.03 -7.07 4.73
C SER A 212 23.81 -7.15 6.05
N SER A 213 24.37 -8.30 6.35
CA SER A 213 25.26 -8.50 7.52
C SER A 213 26.47 -7.57 7.52
N SER A 214 26.88 -7.06 6.35
CA SER A 214 27.93 -6.05 6.20
C SER A 214 27.45 -4.60 6.43
N GLY A 215 26.16 -4.39 6.77
CA GLY A 215 25.57 -3.08 6.92
C GLY A 215 25.19 -2.38 5.60
N ARG A 216 25.34 -3.06 4.45
CA ARG A 216 24.91 -2.52 3.16
C ARG A 216 23.40 -2.53 3.07
N ALA A 217 22.80 -1.37 2.86
CA ALA A 217 21.36 -1.24 2.60
C ALA A 217 21.05 -1.50 1.12
N SER A 218 19.99 -2.27 0.87
CA SER A 218 19.42 -2.56 -0.45
C SER A 218 17.89 -2.67 -0.34
N PHE A 219 17.20 -2.83 -1.46
CA PHE A 219 15.75 -2.92 -1.44
C PHE A 219 15.18 -3.73 -2.61
N THR A 220 14.00 -4.30 -2.39
CA THR A 220 13.13 -4.79 -3.46
C THR A 220 12.20 -3.67 -3.89
N ALA A 221 12.24 -3.31 -5.17
CA ALA A 221 11.36 -2.30 -5.76
C ALA A 221 10.03 -2.93 -6.16
N ILE A 222 8.92 -2.35 -5.72
CA ILE A 222 7.56 -2.79 -6.10
C ILE A 222 6.84 -1.66 -6.82
N GLU A 223 6.40 -1.95 -8.05
CA GLU A 223 5.62 -1.06 -8.90
C GLU A 223 4.18 -1.57 -9.00
N VAL A 224 3.22 -0.71 -8.71
CA VAL A 224 1.78 -1.01 -8.83
C VAL A 224 1.24 -0.32 -10.07
N GLU A 225 1.13 -1.03 -11.18
CA GLU A 225 0.85 -0.43 -12.48
C GLU A 225 -0.61 -0.57 -12.88
N ARG A 226 -1.27 0.55 -13.12
CA ARG A 226 -2.69 0.65 -13.46
C ARG A 226 -2.96 1.21 -14.86
N VAL A 227 -1.99 1.90 -15.45
CA VAL A 227 -2.22 2.71 -16.65
C VAL A 227 -1.96 1.90 -17.91
N MET A 228 -3.01 1.69 -18.72
CA MET A 228 -2.93 0.98 -19.99
C MET A 228 -2.15 1.73 -21.07
N SER A 229 -2.16 3.07 -21.03
CA SER A 229 -1.62 3.91 -22.11
C SER A 229 -0.14 4.20 -21.99
N ARG A 230 0.54 3.72 -20.94
CA ARG A 230 1.99 3.96 -20.80
C ARG A 230 2.76 3.31 -21.96
N PRO A 231 3.64 4.05 -22.66
CA PRO A 231 4.48 3.50 -23.73
C PRO A 231 5.41 2.38 -23.22
N ILE A 232 5.72 1.39 -24.06
CA ILE A 232 6.64 0.29 -23.71
C ILE A 232 8.03 0.82 -23.36
N ARG A 233 8.50 1.89 -24.04
CA ARG A 233 9.79 2.53 -23.74
C ARG A 233 9.91 2.98 -22.28
N ASP A 234 8.82 3.49 -21.68
CA ASP A 234 8.85 3.98 -20.29
C ASP A 234 9.07 2.81 -19.31
N TYR A 235 8.50 1.63 -19.60
CA TYR A 235 8.77 0.41 -18.84
C TYR A 235 10.22 -0.05 -19.01
N ARG A 236 10.75 -0.01 -20.26
CA ARG A 236 12.16 -0.35 -20.52
C ARG A 236 13.10 0.55 -19.74
N GLU A 237 12.90 1.86 -19.81
CA GLU A 237 13.72 2.84 -19.10
C GLU A 237 13.68 2.62 -17.58
N LYS A 238 12.50 2.33 -17.01
CA LYS A 238 12.36 2.09 -15.58
C LYS A 238 12.99 0.76 -15.16
N LEU A 239 12.82 -0.30 -15.94
CA LEU A 239 13.48 -1.59 -15.72
C LEU A 239 15.00 -1.46 -15.76
N LEU A 240 15.57 -0.78 -16.78
CA LEU A 240 17.01 -0.52 -16.85
C LEU A 240 17.51 0.24 -15.62
N THR A 241 16.79 1.30 -15.22
CA THR A 241 17.15 2.09 -14.03
C THR A 241 17.28 1.23 -12.77
N TYR A 242 16.41 0.24 -12.60
CA TYR A 242 16.49 -0.67 -11.45
C TYR A 242 17.55 -1.76 -11.60
N THR A 243 17.68 -2.36 -12.80
CA THR A 243 18.67 -3.42 -13.01
C THR A 243 20.12 -2.94 -12.98
N GLU A 244 20.36 -1.68 -13.31
CA GLU A 244 21.66 -1.02 -13.21
C GLU A 244 21.99 -0.54 -11.79
N ASP A 245 21.01 -0.55 -10.89
CA ASP A 245 21.21 -0.09 -9.51
C ASP A 245 21.71 -1.22 -8.61
N PRO A 246 22.94 -1.11 -8.08
CA PRO A 246 23.51 -2.14 -7.21
C PRO A 246 22.78 -2.27 -5.86
N HIS A 247 21.86 -1.37 -5.54
CA HIS A 247 21.06 -1.43 -4.33
C HIS A 247 19.68 -2.07 -4.54
N VAL A 248 19.33 -2.45 -5.78
CA VAL A 248 18.08 -3.13 -6.08
C VAL A 248 18.29 -4.63 -6.13
N ASP A 249 17.74 -5.35 -5.14
CA ASP A 249 17.86 -6.81 -5.06
C ASP A 249 16.81 -7.51 -5.93
N ALA A 250 15.60 -6.94 -6.04
CA ALA A 250 14.53 -7.49 -6.88
C ALA A 250 13.58 -6.39 -7.38
N ILE A 251 12.84 -6.71 -8.44
CA ILE A 251 11.83 -5.83 -9.02
C ILE A 251 10.51 -6.60 -9.13
N TRP A 252 9.43 -6.05 -8.56
CA TRP A 252 8.09 -6.59 -8.70
C TRP A 252 7.19 -5.59 -9.42
N TYR A 253 6.64 -6.00 -10.55
CA TYR A 253 5.56 -5.27 -11.23
C TYR A 253 4.24 -5.96 -10.93
N LEU A 254 3.39 -5.33 -10.17
CA LEU A 254 2.06 -5.76 -9.79
C LEU A 254 1.03 -5.00 -10.64
N CYS A 255 0.55 -5.64 -11.69
CA CYS A 255 -0.24 -5.01 -12.74
C CYS A 255 -1.74 -5.16 -12.47
N ASP A 256 -2.55 -4.12 -12.66
CA ASP A 256 -3.99 -4.15 -12.48
C ASP A 256 -4.66 -5.23 -13.35
N ARG A 257 -4.16 -5.45 -14.56
CA ARG A 257 -4.73 -6.41 -15.51
C ARG A 257 -3.71 -7.02 -16.47
N ALA A 258 -4.09 -8.16 -17.07
CA ALA A 258 -3.21 -8.94 -17.96
C ALA A 258 -2.60 -8.16 -19.13
N PRO A 259 -3.29 -7.24 -19.85
CA PRO A 259 -2.68 -6.47 -20.91
C PRO A 259 -1.51 -5.59 -20.43
N ILE A 260 -1.60 -5.00 -19.24
CA ILE A 260 -0.52 -4.21 -18.65
C ILE A 260 0.66 -5.13 -18.33
N ARG A 261 0.40 -6.23 -17.63
CA ARG A 261 1.41 -7.26 -17.34
C ARG A 261 2.15 -7.71 -18.61
N ASN A 262 1.43 -7.99 -19.69
CA ASN A 262 2.03 -8.44 -20.93
C ASN A 262 2.93 -7.38 -21.55
N ARG A 263 2.59 -6.09 -21.46
CA ARG A 263 3.45 -4.99 -21.91
C ARG A 263 4.74 -4.88 -21.08
N VAL A 264 4.65 -5.02 -19.76
CA VAL A 264 5.83 -5.01 -18.90
C VAL A 264 6.73 -6.20 -19.21
N ARG A 265 6.15 -7.41 -19.38
CA ARG A 265 6.90 -8.61 -19.79
C ARG A 265 7.55 -8.45 -21.17
N GLN A 266 6.86 -7.82 -22.11
CA GLN A 266 7.42 -7.51 -23.42
C GLN A 266 8.64 -6.58 -23.30
N ALA A 267 8.51 -5.48 -22.53
CA ALA A 267 9.61 -4.56 -22.27
C ALA A 267 10.85 -5.27 -21.70
N TYR A 268 10.63 -6.15 -20.70
CA TYR A 268 11.70 -6.94 -20.10
C TYR A 268 12.36 -7.91 -21.12
N THR A 269 11.54 -8.61 -21.90
CA THR A 269 12.02 -9.53 -22.95
C THR A 269 12.80 -8.79 -24.03
N ASP A 270 12.37 -7.60 -24.40
CA ASP A 270 13.07 -6.77 -25.41
C ASP A 270 14.44 -6.33 -24.89
N LEU A 271 14.56 -5.98 -23.61
CA LEU A 271 15.84 -5.64 -22.98
C LEU A 271 16.81 -6.82 -22.94
N LEU A 272 16.31 -8.02 -22.60
CA LEU A 272 17.11 -9.26 -22.65
C LEU A 272 17.60 -9.55 -24.08
N LYS A 273 16.72 -9.48 -25.08
CA LYS A 273 17.07 -9.72 -26.48
C LYS A 273 18.07 -8.70 -27.04
N ALA A 274 17.99 -7.45 -26.56
CA ALA A 274 18.93 -6.40 -26.94
C ALA A 274 20.29 -6.52 -26.23
N GLY A 275 20.42 -7.43 -25.26
CA GLY A 275 21.61 -7.53 -24.41
C GLY A 275 21.81 -6.35 -23.46
N GLU A 276 20.78 -5.53 -23.28
CA GLU A 276 20.80 -4.39 -22.36
C GLU A 276 20.68 -4.82 -20.90
N ILE A 277 20.10 -5.99 -20.66
CA ILE A 277 20.08 -6.69 -19.36
C ILE A 277 20.70 -8.07 -19.58
N ALA A 278 21.62 -8.48 -18.72
CA ALA A 278 22.19 -9.81 -18.78
C ALA A 278 21.14 -10.88 -18.45
N ASP A 279 21.11 -11.98 -19.19
CA ASP A 279 20.22 -13.14 -18.93
C ASP A 279 20.50 -13.76 -17.54
N THR A 280 21.70 -13.56 -17.03
CA THR A 280 22.15 -13.89 -15.68
C THR A 280 21.96 -12.74 -14.69
N SER A 281 21.11 -11.74 -15.02
CA SER A 281 20.87 -10.62 -14.11
C SER A 281 20.59 -11.13 -12.71
N THR A 282 21.35 -10.66 -11.75
CA THR A 282 21.18 -11.00 -10.33
C THR A 282 19.92 -10.37 -9.73
N THR A 283 19.21 -9.56 -10.51
CA THR A 283 17.98 -8.89 -10.08
C THR A 283 16.74 -9.66 -10.54
N PRO A 284 16.17 -10.53 -9.68
CA PRO A 284 14.96 -11.27 -10.01
C PRO A 284 13.81 -10.33 -10.32
N THR A 285 13.11 -10.56 -11.42
CA THR A 285 11.97 -9.73 -11.82
C THR A 285 10.67 -10.55 -11.78
N LEU A 286 9.74 -10.12 -10.93
CA LEU A 286 8.38 -10.67 -10.83
C LEU A 286 7.41 -9.74 -11.55
N VAL A 287 6.69 -10.24 -12.56
CA VAL A 287 5.67 -9.46 -13.30
C VAL A 287 4.37 -10.23 -13.29
N GLU A 288 3.43 -9.85 -12.44
CA GLU A 288 2.17 -10.57 -12.25
C GLU A 288 0.96 -9.62 -12.20
N THR A 289 -0.23 -10.19 -12.41
CA THR A 289 -1.48 -9.46 -12.27
C THR A 289 -1.97 -9.56 -10.83
N VAL A 290 -2.33 -8.41 -10.23
CA VAL A 290 -2.92 -8.38 -8.89
C VAL A 290 -4.20 -9.20 -8.81
N GLN A 291 -4.52 -9.69 -7.63
CA GLN A 291 -5.81 -10.30 -7.34
C GLN A 291 -6.83 -9.20 -7.05
N HIS A 292 -7.99 -9.26 -7.71
CA HIS A 292 -9.12 -8.39 -7.38
C HIS A 292 -10.08 -9.11 -6.44
N TRP A 293 -10.44 -8.44 -5.35
CA TRP A 293 -11.40 -8.89 -4.36
C TRP A 293 -12.64 -8.00 -4.35
N GLY A 294 -13.80 -8.57 -4.10
CA GLY A 294 -15.08 -7.85 -4.11
C GLY A 294 -15.91 -8.08 -5.38
N GLU A 295 -16.97 -7.31 -5.55
CA GLU A 295 -17.82 -7.42 -6.73
C GLU A 295 -17.14 -6.81 -7.95
N PRO A 296 -17.13 -7.50 -9.10
CA PRO A 296 -16.65 -6.88 -10.33
C PRO A 296 -17.54 -5.67 -10.67
N PRO A 297 -16.98 -4.60 -11.26
CA PRO A 297 -17.77 -3.48 -11.73
C PRO A 297 -18.80 -3.96 -12.77
N PRO A 298 -20.01 -3.39 -12.82
CA PRO A 298 -21.00 -3.68 -13.86
C PRO A 298 -20.38 -3.50 -15.26
N ARG A 299 -20.73 -4.37 -16.22
CA ARG A 299 -20.16 -4.40 -17.57
C ARG A 299 -20.27 -3.06 -18.33
N GLU A 300 -21.25 -2.23 -18.02
CA GLU A 300 -21.46 -0.91 -18.60
C GLU A 300 -20.41 0.14 -18.19
N GLN A 301 -19.49 -0.19 -17.30
CA GLN A 301 -18.49 0.75 -16.77
C GLN A 301 -17.09 0.49 -17.31
N GLN A 302 -16.95 -0.20 -18.45
CA GLN A 302 -15.65 -0.54 -19.05
C GLN A 302 -14.96 0.62 -19.78
N ASP A 303 -15.58 1.78 -19.89
CA ASP A 303 -14.97 2.97 -20.48
C ASP A 303 -13.93 3.58 -19.51
N GLY A 304 -12.70 3.12 -19.64
CA GLY A 304 -11.43 3.79 -19.35
C GLY A 304 -11.20 4.38 -17.96
N TYR A 305 -12.18 4.75 -17.21
CA TYR A 305 -12.10 5.39 -15.89
C TYR A 305 -12.66 4.50 -14.79
N LEU A 306 -11.79 4.04 -14.02
CA LEU A 306 -11.84 3.28 -12.79
C LEU A 306 -13.01 3.61 -11.87
N ARG A 307 -14.12 2.97 -12.06
CA ARG A 307 -15.14 2.89 -11.05
C ARG A 307 -14.85 1.69 -10.15
N ARG A 308 -14.11 1.90 -9.09
CA ARG A 308 -13.97 0.92 -8.03
C ARG A 308 -15.20 0.95 -7.16
N THR A 309 -16.03 0.01 -7.39
CA THR A 309 -17.02 -0.42 -6.42
C THR A 309 -16.31 -1.34 -5.44
N THR A 310 -16.48 -1.27 -4.18
CA THR A 310 -16.11 -2.22 -3.11
C THR A 310 -14.97 -3.25 -3.37
N SER A 311 -14.34 -3.25 -4.54
CA SER A 311 -13.23 -4.12 -4.88
C SER A 311 -11.92 -3.51 -4.38
N TRP A 312 -11.10 -4.32 -3.76
CA TRP A 312 -9.71 -3.99 -3.40
C TRP A 312 -8.75 -4.93 -4.12
N VAL A 313 -7.49 -4.55 -4.21
CA VAL A 313 -6.46 -5.39 -4.81
C VAL A 313 -5.73 -6.18 -3.75
N GLY A 314 -5.16 -7.29 -4.18
CA GLY A 314 -4.35 -8.15 -3.34
C GLY A 314 -3.18 -8.74 -4.10
N LEU A 315 -2.30 -9.36 -3.35
CA LEU A 315 -1.12 -10.03 -3.88
C LEU A 315 -1.51 -11.11 -4.89
N PRO A 316 -0.79 -11.22 -6.02
CA PRO A 316 -1.09 -12.18 -7.07
C PRO A 316 -1.18 -13.62 -6.56
N GLY A 317 -2.33 -14.26 -6.75
CA GLY A 317 -2.54 -15.65 -6.39
C GLY A 317 -2.43 -15.98 -4.91
N ILE A 318 -2.52 -14.99 -4.02
CA ILE A 318 -2.50 -15.15 -2.56
C ILE A 318 -3.89 -14.86 -1.99
N GLY A 319 -4.34 -15.73 -1.10
CA GLY A 319 -5.60 -15.59 -0.36
C GLY A 319 -5.53 -14.54 0.77
N LEU A 320 -6.69 -14.25 1.34
CA LEU A 320 -6.81 -13.29 2.45
C LEU A 320 -6.22 -13.81 3.78
N ASP A 321 -5.90 -15.08 3.83
CA ASP A 321 -5.21 -15.78 4.93
C ASP A 321 -3.70 -15.94 4.71
N GLY A 322 -3.17 -15.41 3.59
CA GLY A 322 -1.76 -15.53 3.21
C GLY A 322 -1.42 -16.85 2.51
N SER A 323 -2.37 -17.76 2.33
CA SER A 323 -2.15 -19.01 1.60
C SER A 323 -2.21 -18.79 0.07
N PRO A 324 -1.55 -19.63 -0.74
CA PRO A 324 -1.69 -19.56 -2.19
C PRO A 324 -3.10 -20.01 -2.61
N LEU A 325 -3.71 -19.26 -3.53
CA LEU A 325 -4.99 -19.64 -4.13
C LEU A 325 -4.85 -20.96 -4.89
N LEU A 326 -5.87 -21.81 -4.81
CA LEU A 326 -5.89 -23.10 -5.45
C LEU A 326 -6.37 -23.00 -6.92
N ASN A 327 -5.81 -23.83 -7.78
CA ASN A 327 -6.29 -24.04 -9.15
C ASN A 327 -7.50 -24.98 -9.17
N SER A 328 -8.02 -25.29 -10.36
CA SER A 328 -9.17 -26.21 -10.55
C SER A 328 -8.92 -27.65 -10.08
N LYS A 329 -7.66 -28.03 -9.83
CA LYS A 329 -7.26 -29.35 -9.32
C LYS A 329 -7.08 -29.37 -7.80
N GLY A 330 -7.34 -28.26 -7.11
CA GLY A 330 -7.10 -28.15 -5.67
C GLY A 330 -5.64 -27.94 -5.27
N GLU A 331 -4.76 -27.67 -6.23
CA GLU A 331 -3.33 -27.41 -5.98
C GLU A 331 -3.05 -25.91 -5.95
N PRO A 332 -2.01 -25.45 -5.24
CA PRO A 332 -1.58 -24.05 -5.29
C PRO A 332 -1.33 -23.59 -6.72
N SER A 333 -1.93 -22.48 -7.10
CA SER A 333 -1.76 -21.89 -8.43
C SER A 333 -0.29 -21.54 -8.72
N ALA A 334 0.11 -21.62 -9.98
CA ALA A 334 1.49 -21.29 -10.37
C ALA A 334 1.87 -19.83 -10.00
N VAL A 335 0.92 -18.90 -10.10
CA VAL A 335 1.10 -17.50 -9.70
C VAL A 335 1.31 -17.41 -8.19
N GLY A 336 0.45 -18.06 -7.40
CA GLY A 336 0.56 -18.07 -5.94
C GLY A 336 1.86 -18.71 -5.45
N LYS A 337 2.33 -19.78 -6.10
CA LYS A 337 3.63 -20.39 -5.79
C LYS A 337 4.79 -19.43 -6.03
N ARG A 338 4.80 -18.69 -7.16
CA ARG A 338 5.85 -17.71 -7.46
C ARG A 338 5.84 -16.56 -6.47
N MET A 339 4.65 -15.99 -6.20
CA MET A 339 4.50 -14.89 -5.26
C MET A 339 4.94 -15.28 -3.84
N LEU A 340 4.49 -16.45 -3.37
CA LEU A 340 4.88 -16.96 -2.06
C LEU A 340 6.39 -17.25 -1.98
N GLY A 341 7.00 -17.74 -3.06
CA GLY A 341 8.45 -17.93 -3.16
C GLY A 341 9.20 -16.60 -3.02
N ALA A 342 8.76 -15.57 -3.74
CA ALA A 342 9.34 -14.23 -3.63
C ALA A 342 9.19 -13.66 -2.20
N LEU A 343 8.02 -13.73 -1.59
CA LEU A 343 7.78 -13.27 -0.22
C LEU A 343 8.65 -13.99 0.82
N ARG A 344 8.85 -15.29 0.67
CA ARG A 344 9.74 -16.06 1.56
C ARG A 344 11.21 -15.66 1.41
N MET A 345 11.65 -15.33 0.21
CA MET A 345 13.00 -14.79 -0.01
C MET A 345 13.16 -13.46 0.73
N GLU A 346 12.17 -12.56 0.64
CA GLU A 346 12.14 -11.30 1.36
C GLU A 346 12.23 -11.50 2.88
N GLN A 347 11.42 -12.43 3.42
CA GLN A 347 11.46 -12.77 4.85
C GLN A 347 12.84 -13.27 5.28
N THR A 348 13.48 -14.10 4.46
CA THR A 348 14.83 -14.59 4.73
C THR A 348 15.85 -13.44 4.74
N MET A 349 15.78 -12.54 3.77
CA MET A 349 16.67 -11.39 3.67
C MET A 349 16.48 -10.42 4.85
N GLN A 350 15.24 -10.11 5.23
CA GLN A 350 14.97 -9.25 6.39
C GLN A 350 15.40 -9.90 7.72
N SER A 351 15.18 -11.21 7.88
CA SER A 351 15.60 -11.93 9.09
C SER A 351 17.11 -11.99 9.26
N ALA A 352 17.85 -12.13 8.17
CA ALA A 352 19.32 -12.08 8.17
C ALA A 352 19.86 -10.69 8.53
N SER A 353 19.06 -9.65 8.34
CA SER A 353 19.40 -8.26 8.62
C SER A 353 19.25 -7.86 10.08
N THR A 354 18.49 -8.64 10.88
CA THR A 354 18.28 -8.35 12.29
C THR A 354 19.48 -8.89 13.09
N PRO A 355 20.30 -8.03 13.73
CA PRO A 355 21.39 -8.50 14.54
C PRO A 355 20.80 -9.38 15.65
N SER A 356 21.32 -10.61 15.79
CA SER A 356 20.98 -11.45 16.92
C SER A 356 21.43 -10.69 18.18
N ASN A 357 20.48 -10.06 18.87
CA ASN A 357 20.72 -9.55 20.21
C ASN A 357 21.11 -10.77 21.07
N GLY A 358 22.43 -11.03 21.11
CA GLY A 358 22.98 -12.01 22.00
C GLY A 358 22.48 -11.69 23.41
N ARG A 359 21.65 -12.56 23.96
CA ARG A 359 21.34 -12.54 25.37
C ARG A 359 22.68 -12.64 26.09
N ALA A 360 23.18 -11.47 26.53
CA ALA A 360 24.17 -11.46 27.61
C ALA A 360 23.45 -12.00 28.84
N HIS A 361 23.84 -13.20 29.23
CA HIS A 361 23.48 -13.80 30.52
C HIS A 361 24.19 -13.09 31.66
#